data_da83d4c4f9ecbd9dba96ee352110ac07
#
_entry.id   da83d4c4f9ecbd9dba96ee352110ac07
#
_cell.length_a   1.000
_cell.length_b   1.000
_cell.length_c   1.000
_cell.angle_alpha   90.00
_cell.angle_beta   90.00
_cell.angle_gamma   90.00
#
_symmetry.space_group_name_H-M   'P 1'
#
loop_
_entity.id
_entity.type
_entity.pdbx_description
1 polymer ?
#
loop_
_entity_poly.entity_id
_entity_poly.type
_entity_poly.pdbx_seq_one_letter_code
_entity_poly.pdbx_strand_id
1 'polypeptide(L)'
;MQMGEYFIGCSGWNYPDTPDKGGWTDVFYPDKNTKRLRYYSQFFNTAEMDSTFYNRFYSKMTKGTFIGIVKATPEKFQFSIKVPEIITHDKRLDIDKGAITDFEEFLDKSSPLKTANKLAAILIQLPPSFTVNDFKNIERFLDRLRMVIMEKVIMNAIEFRHPSWKTEGPWEMLKHYNIAAVITDSPSKENLQFLSDVIVTTENHSYIRFHDRNTKSHYWYDHLYSKEELKPWVEKVSQIRKQTKVHRVYFNNHYGGNAVVNALQFREMTGAQLSDSETRAVKHAETYFSEQQQQKRLD
;
A
#
# COMPACT_ATOMS: atom_id res chain seq x y z
N MET A 1 16.00 13.07 -18.90
CA MET A 1 14.82 13.06 -18.01
C MET A 1 15.31 12.81 -16.61
N GLN A 2 14.82 13.60 -15.63
CA GLN A 2 15.11 13.35 -14.22
C GLN A 2 14.40 12.06 -13.82
N MET A 3 15.14 11.10 -13.25
CA MET A 3 14.54 9.82 -12.82
C MET A 3 13.58 10.08 -11.66
N GLY A 4 12.37 9.50 -11.74
CA GLY A 4 11.33 9.67 -10.73
C GLY A 4 11.75 9.24 -9.31
N GLU A 5 11.15 9.87 -8.30
CA GLU A 5 11.45 9.63 -6.88
C GLU A 5 10.80 8.33 -6.40
N TYR A 6 11.53 7.55 -5.60
CA TYR A 6 11.03 6.32 -4.98
C TYR A 6 10.51 6.55 -3.56
N PHE A 7 9.32 6.03 -3.31
CA PHE A 7 8.74 5.85 -1.99
C PHE A 7 8.46 4.36 -1.78
N ILE A 8 9.35 3.68 -1.07
CA ILE A 8 9.26 2.24 -0.80
C ILE A 8 9.06 2.05 0.70
N GLY A 9 7.99 1.36 1.08
CA GLY A 9 7.61 1.11 2.47
C GLY A 9 6.65 -0.07 2.62
N CYS A 10 5.95 -0.12 3.75
CA CYS A 10 5.03 -1.21 4.07
C CYS A 10 3.58 -0.72 4.11
N SER A 11 2.64 -1.66 3.89
CA SER A 11 1.24 -1.46 4.21
C SER A 11 1.05 -1.69 5.71
N GLY A 12 0.91 -0.59 6.45
CA GLY A 12 0.87 -0.59 7.91
C GLY A 12 2.25 -0.58 8.58
N TRP A 13 2.24 -0.39 9.89
CA TRP A 13 3.43 -0.35 10.76
C TRP A 13 3.14 -0.85 12.18
N ASN A 14 1.92 -1.26 12.48
CA ASN A 14 1.51 -1.62 13.84
C ASN A 14 0.59 -2.85 13.82
N TYR A 15 1.19 -4.01 13.93
CA TYR A 15 0.51 -5.29 14.03
C TYR A 15 0.68 -5.87 15.44
N PRO A 16 -0.38 -6.44 16.05
CA PRO A 16 -0.30 -7.09 17.35
C PRO A 16 0.70 -8.25 17.34
N ASP A 17 1.44 -8.41 18.45
CA ASP A 17 2.38 -9.53 18.64
C ASP A 17 1.63 -10.78 19.11
N THR A 18 0.62 -11.19 18.34
CA THR A 18 -0.15 -12.42 18.55
C THR A 18 0.11 -13.40 17.42
N PRO A 19 0.03 -14.71 17.64
CA PRO A 19 0.34 -15.71 16.61
C PRO A 19 -0.46 -15.56 15.33
N ASP A 20 -1.70 -15.09 15.43
CA ASP A 20 -2.60 -14.88 14.28
C ASP A 20 -2.31 -13.57 13.49
N LYS A 21 -1.58 -12.64 14.08
CA LYS A 21 -1.24 -11.36 13.45
C LYS A 21 0.23 -11.22 13.07
N GLY A 22 1.11 -12.00 13.70
CA GLY A 22 2.55 -11.98 13.42
C GLY A 22 3.13 -10.58 13.53
N GLY A 23 3.13 -10.01 14.74
CA GLY A 23 3.70 -8.67 14.97
C GLY A 23 5.19 -8.58 14.66
N TRP A 24 5.75 -7.38 14.76
CA TRP A 24 7.13 -7.09 14.32
C TRP A 24 8.10 -6.87 15.47
N THR A 25 7.69 -7.16 16.71
CA THR A 25 8.59 -7.13 17.88
C THR A 25 9.67 -8.20 17.71
N ASP A 26 10.87 -7.90 18.12
CA ASP A 26 12.10 -8.69 18.02
C ASP A 26 12.66 -8.83 16.60
N VAL A 27 11.84 -8.84 15.55
CA VAL A 27 12.32 -8.86 14.16
C VAL A 27 12.67 -7.45 13.66
N PHE A 28 11.92 -6.45 14.07
CA PHE A 28 12.14 -5.05 13.66
C PHE A 28 12.06 -4.07 14.82
N TYR A 29 11.01 -4.13 15.66
CA TYR A 29 10.90 -3.30 16.86
C TYR A 29 11.71 -3.90 18.01
N PRO A 30 12.55 -3.10 18.70
CA PRO A 30 13.39 -3.61 19.79
C PRO A 30 12.60 -4.22 20.96
N ASP A 31 11.41 -3.70 21.22
CA ASP A 31 10.54 -4.15 22.32
C ASP A 31 9.07 -3.75 22.11
N LYS A 32 8.19 -4.29 22.96
CA LYS A 32 6.73 -4.05 22.93
C LYS A 32 6.33 -2.60 23.25
N ASN A 33 7.20 -1.83 23.91
CA ASN A 33 6.93 -0.44 24.31
C ASN A 33 7.40 0.57 23.26
N THR A 34 8.06 0.09 22.22
CA THR A 34 8.57 0.93 21.13
C THR A 34 7.44 1.74 20.51
N LYS A 35 7.63 3.05 20.37
CA LYS A 35 6.70 3.93 19.64
C LYS A 35 6.79 3.64 18.15
N ARG A 36 6.03 2.65 17.70
CA ARG A 36 6.18 1.95 16.41
C ARG A 36 6.27 2.89 15.21
N LEU A 37 5.34 3.84 15.05
CA LEU A 37 5.39 4.77 13.92
C LEU A 37 6.64 5.65 13.93
N ARG A 38 7.03 6.16 15.10
CA ARG A 38 8.24 6.97 15.24
C ARG A 38 9.50 6.17 14.95
N TYR A 39 9.56 4.92 15.35
CA TYR A 39 10.66 4.03 15.05
C TYR A 39 10.69 3.68 13.55
N TYR A 40 9.56 3.26 12.98
CA TYR A 40 9.41 2.95 11.57
C TYR A 40 9.88 4.11 10.66
N SER A 41 9.52 5.34 11.02
CA SER A 41 9.87 6.53 10.24
C SER A 41 11.37 6.91 10.27
N GLN A 42 12.20 6.21 11.04
CA GLN A 42 13.66 6.34 10.97
C GLN A 42 14.26 5.51 9.82
N PHE A 43 13.53 4.51 9.34
CA PHE A 43 13.96 3.58 8.28
C PHE A 43 13.26 3.84 6.95
N PHE A 44 12.04 4.35 6.99
CA PHE A 44 11.21 4.58 5.82
C PHE A 44 10.73 6.02 5.75
N ASN A 45 10.55 6.52 4.53
CA ASN A 45 9.98 7.85 4.26
C ASN A 45 8.49 7.79 3.86
N THR A 46 7.90 6.60 3.82
CA THR A 46 6.49 6.39 3.46
C THR A 46 5.89 5.17 4.16
N ALA A 47 4.56 5.20 4.32
CA ALA A 47 3.76 4.04 4.69
C ALA A 47 2.39 4.10 3.99
N GLU A 48 1.81 2.95 3.68
CA GLU A 48 0.40 2.83 3.32
C GLU A 48 -0.41 2.58 4.59
N MET A 49 -1.42 3.40 4.83
CA MET A 49 -2.30 3.27 5.98
C MET A 49 -3.53 2.43 5.60
N ASP A 50 -3.47 1.14 5.84
CA ASP A 50 -4.55 0.19 5.59
C ASP A 50 -5.62 0.20 6.68
N SER A 51 -5.29 0.68 7.88
CA SER A 51 -6.22 0.76 9.02
C SER A 51 -7.41 1.69 8.77
N THR A 52 -7.30 2.65 7.86
CA THR A 52 -8.42 3.50 7.42
C THR A 52 -9.50 2.74 6.66
N PHE A 53 -9.17 1.57 6.12
CA PHE A 53 -10.11 0.72 5.41
C PHE A 53 -11.12 0.06 6.34
N TYR A 54 -10.67 -0.55 7.42
CA TYR A 54 -11.50 -1.36 8.31
C TYR A 54 -12.39 -0.49 9.19
N ASN A 55 -13.70 -0.62 9.09
CA ASN A 55 -14.67 0.17 9.86
C ASN A 55 -14.44 0.11 11.37
N ARG A 56 -14.03 -1.05 11.90
CA ARG A 56 -13.68 -1.23 13.33
C ARG A 56 -12.60 -0.26 13.84
N PHE A 57 -11.72 0.22 12.95
CA PHE A 57 -10.69 1.21 13.26
C PHE A 57 -11.10 2.60 12.77
N TYR A 58 -11.55 2.71 11.52
CA TYR A 58 -11.89 3.97 10.89
C TYR A 58 -13.00 4.74 11.62
N SER A 59 -14.04 4.06 12.11
CA SER A 59 -15.12 4.69 12.88
C SER A 59 -14.64 5.42 14.15
N LYS A 60 -13.50 5.02 14.69
CA LYS A 60 -12.88 5.63 15.88
C LYS A 60 -11.85 6.71 15.54
N MET A 61 -11.48 6.85 14.27
CA MET A 61 -10.52 7.87 13.83
C MET A 61 -11.18 9.24 13.77
N THR A 62 -10.43 10.24 14.20
CA THR A 62 -10.81 11.65 14.15
C THR A 62 -9.69 12.47 13.52
N LYS A 63 -9.92 13.76 13.24
CA LYS A 63 -8.82 14.67 12.86
C LYS A 63 -7.66 14.65 13.88
N GLY A 64 -7.96 14.50 15.17
CA GLY A 64 -6.97 14.36 16.24
C GLY A 64 -6.04 13.16 16.04
N THR A 65 -6.58 12.03 15.57
CA THR A 65 -5.78 10.84 15.22
C THR A 65 -4.75 11.17 14.14
N PHE A 66 -5.17 11.83 13.05
CA PHE A 66 -4.27 12.22 11.96
C PHE A 66 -3.26 13.30 12.36
N ILE A 67 -3.65 14.26 13.24
CA ILE A 67 -2.72 15.22 13.82
C ILE A 67 -1.63 14.49 14.64
N GLY A 68 -1.99 13.48 15.42
CA GLY A 68 -1.05 12.64 16.17
C GLY A 68 -0.06 11.91 15.24
N ILE A 69 -0.54 11.36 14.14
CA ILE A 69 0.26 10.69 13.10
C ILE A 69 1.24 11.67 12.44
N VAL A 70 0.77 12.87 12.07
CA VAL A 70 1.62 13.94 11.51
C VAL A 70 2.76 14.29 12.44
N LYS A 71 2.48 14.47 13.74
CA LYS A 71 3.48 14.82 14.76
C LYS A 71 4.46 13.69 15.08
N ALA A 72 4.08 12.46 14.81
CA ALA A 72 4.91 11.28 15.10
C ALA A 72 5.97 10.98 14.03
N THR A 73 5.95 11.68 12.89
CA THR A 73 6.81 11.40 11.73
C THR A 73 7.60 12.63 11.29
N PRO A 74 8.79 12.45 10.65
CA PRO A 74 9.56 13.54 10.06
C PRO A 74 8.77 14.34 9.02
N GLU A 75 9.18 15.58 8.76
CA GLU A 75 8.49 16.51 7.86
C GLU A 75 8.23 15.91 6.46
N LYS A 76 9.22 15.26 5.87
CA LYS A 76 9.15 14.68 4.51
C LYS A 76 8.46 13.31 4.44
N PHE A 77 8.01 12.78 5.57
CA PHE A 77 7.34 11.47 5.58
C PHE A 77 5.96 11.56 4.91
N GLN A 78 5.64 10.59 4.05
CA GLN A 78 4.41 10.57 3.27
C GLN A 78 3.54 9.35 3.59
N PHE A 79 2.22 9.55 3.59
CA PHE A 79 1.24 8.49 3.78
C PHE A 79 0.37 8.32 2.54
N SER A 80 0.29 7.10 2.02
CA SER A 80 -0.86 6.67 1.22
C SER A 80 -1.95 6.18 2.14
N ILE A 81 -3.21 6.54 1.88
CA ILE A 81 -4.34 6.14 2.74
C ILE A 81 -5.35 5.33 1.93
N LYS A 82 -5.85 4.25 2.52
CA LYS A 82 -6.81 3.37 1.86
C LYS A 82 -8.24 3.84 2.15
N VAL A 83 -9.05 3.94 1.11
CA VAL A 83 -10.46 4.33 1.22
C VAL A 83 -11.22 3.32 2.09
N PRO A 84 -12.10 3.77 3.01
CA PRO A 84 -12.90 2.92 3.88
C PRO A 84 -13.74 1.87 3.14
N GLU A 85 -13.88 0.69 3.75
CA GLU A 85 -14.65 -0.44 3.17
C GLU A 85 -16.11 -0.09 2.88
N ILE A 86 -16.72 0.77 3.68
CA ILE A 86 -18.10 1.23 3.47
C ILE A 86 -18.28 1.87 2.09
N ILE A 87 -17.27 2.58 1.56
CA ILE A 87 -17.33 3.24 0.25
C ILE A 87 -17.13 2.24 -0.88
N THR A 88 -16.11 1.40 -0.77
CA THR A 88 -15.67 0.54 -1.87
C THR A 88 -16.37 -0.82 -1.89
N HIS A 89 -16.66 -1.40 -0.72
CA HIS A 89 -17.20 -2.75 -0.57
C HIS A 89 -18.72 -2.73 -0.33
N ASP A 90 -19.20 -1.96 0.65
CA ASP A 90 -20.62 -1.95 1.00
C ASP A 90 -21.46 -1.13 0.00
N LYS A 91 -21.07 0.11 -0.23
CA LYS A 91 -21.73 1.01 -1.19
C LYS A 91 -21.28 0.81 -2.64
N ARG A 92 -20.18 0.09 -2.88
CA ARG A 92 -19.68 -0.25 -4.22
C ARG A 92 -19.51 0.97 -5.12
N LEU A 93 -18.95 2.06 -4.58
CA LEU A 93 -18.79 3.36 -5.25
C LEU A 93 -20.10 3.95 -5.80
N ASP A 94 -21.26 3.47 -5.34
CA ASP A 94 -22.57 3.94 -5.79
C ASP A 94 -22.87 5.31 -5.16
N ILE A 95 -22.90 6.35 -6.01
CA ILE A 95 -23.19 7.73 -5.56
C ILE A 95 -24.62 7.89 -5.04
N ASP A 96 -25.57 7.10 -5.54
CA ASP A 96 -26.94 7.14 -5.09
C ASP A 96 -27.09 6.53 -3.68
N LYS A 97 -26.13 5.71 -3.26
CA LYS A 97 -25.99 5.21 -1.86
C LYS A 97 -25.16 6.14 -0.96
N GLY A 98 -24.78 7.31 -1.45
CA GLY A 98 -24.00 8.28 -0.68
C GLY A 98 -22.50 7.97 -0.57
N ALA A 99 -21.92 7.21 -1.51
CA ALA A 99 -20.48 6.90 -1.51
C ALA A 99 -19.59 8.16 -1.59
N ILE A 100 -20.06 9.21 -2.27
CA ILE A 100 -19.33 10.49 -2.35
C ILE A 100 -19.37 11.24 -1.02
N THR A 101 -20.50 11.28 -0.34
CA THR A 101 -20.61 11.92 0.99
C THR A 101 -19.65 11.28 2.01
N ASP A 102 -19.60 9.93 2.03
CA ASP A 102 -18.64 9.24 2.91
C ASP A 102 -17.18 9.52 2.50
N PHE A 103 -16.92 9.67 1.21
CA PHE A 103 -15.59 10.00 0.72
C PHE A 103 -15.17 11.43 1.12
N GLU A 104 -16.10 12.40 1.06
CA GLU A 104 -15.87 13.76 1.54
C GLU A 104 -15.58 13.79 3.04
N GLU A 105 -16.33 13.01 3.84
CA GLU A 105 -16.05 12.82 5.27
C GLU A 105 -14.66 12.21 5.51
N PHE A 106 -14.28 11.21 4.72
CA PHE A 106 -12.95 10.61 4.78
C PHE A 106 -11.83 11.62 4.49
N LEU A 107 -12.02 12.47 3.47
CA LEU A 107 -11.08 13.55 3.16
C LEU A 107 -11.00 14.59 4.27
N ASP A 108 -12.14 14.94 4.86
CA ASP A 108 -12.20 15.90 5.97
C ASP A 108 -11.47 15.36 7.22
N LYS A 109 -11.74 14.12 7.61
CA LYS A 109 -11.04 13.46 8.73
C LYS A 109 -9.52 13.39 8.50
N SER A 110 -9.09 13.06 7.30
CA SER A 110 -7.67 12.93 6.93
C SER A 110 -6.98 14.25 6.54
N SER A 111 -7.71 15.36 6.53
CA SER A 111 -7.20 16.69 6.12
C SER A 111 -5.91 17.14 6.82
N PRO A 112 -5.58 16.76 8.08
CA PRO A 112 -4.29 17.10 8.68
C PRO A 112 -3.08 16.56 7.92
N LEU A 113 -3.19 15.35 7.30
CA LEU A 113 -2.12 14.80 6.45
C LEU A 113 -1.85 15.72 5.25
N LYS A 114 -2.92 16.22 4.63
CA LYS A 114 -2.83 17.12 3.49
C LYS A 114 -2.25 18.48 3.90
N THR A 115 -2.76 19.08 4.97
CA THR A 115 -2.28 20.36 5.48
C THR A 115 -0.78 20.33 5.81
N ALA A 116 -0.28 19.17 6.26
CA ALA A 116 1.13 18.94 6.55
C ALA A 116 1.96 18.49 5.33
N ASN A 117 1.40 18.48 4.11
CA ASN A 117 2.03 17.93 2.89
C ASN A 117 2.49 16.47 3.02
N LYS A 118 1.77 15.68 3.83
CA LYS A 118 2.09 14.26 4.08
C LYS A 118 1.09 13.30 3.44
N LEU A 119 0.03 13.79 2.80
CA LEU A 119 -0.87 12.95 2.02
C LEU A 119 -0.24 12.66 0.65
N ALA A 120 0.18 11.42 0.47
CA ALA A 120 0.86 10.94 -0.72
C ALA A 120 -0.08 10.55 -1.84
N ALA A 121 -0.97 9.61 -1.54
CA ALA A 121 -1.96 9.09 -2.47
C ALA A 121 -3.17 8.52 -1.73
N ILE A 122 -4.28 8.38 -2.45
CA ILE A 122 -5.49 7.70 -1.99
C ILE A 122 -5.64 6.40 -2.78
N LEU A 123 -5.70 5.27 -2.07
CA LEU A 123 -5.90 3.95 -2.64
C LEU A 123 -7.36 3.54 -2.59
N ILE A 124 -7.98 3.39 -3.74
CA ILE A 124 -9.33 2.85 -3.92
C ILE A 124 -9.19 1.38 -4.29
N GLN A 125 -9.24 0.48 -3.29
CA GLN A 125 -9.18 -0.95 -3.54
C GLN A 125 -10.59 -1.53 -3.64
N LEU A 126 -10.88 -2.21 -4.73
CA LEU A 126 -12.19 -2.81 -5.00
C LEU A 126 -12.25 -4.26 -4.51
N PRO A 127 -13.43 -4.78 -4.10
CA PRO A 127 -13.57 -6.19 -3.76
C PRO A 127 -13.49 -7.11 -4.99
N PRO A 128 -13.16 -8.40 -4.82
CA PRO A 128 -13.18 -9.38 -5.91
C PRO A 128 -14.53 -9.50 -6.61
N SER A 129 -15.62 -9.24 -5.90
CA SER A 129 -16.98 -9.25 -6.46
C SER A 129 -17.32 -8.03 -7.33
N PHE A 130 -16.45 -7.01 -7.36
CA PHE A 130 -16.62 -5.80 -8.16
C PHE A 130 -16.08 -6.08 -9.56
N THR A 131 -17.00 -6.24 -10.52
CA THR A 131 -16.70 -6.66 -11.89
C THR A 131 -16.86 -5.52 -12.89
N VAL A 132 -16.53 -5.77 -14.15
CA VAL A 132 -16.75 -4.78 -15.21
C VAL A 132 -18.23 -4.39 -15.39
N ASN A 133 -19.17 -5.19 -14.88
CA ASN A 133 -20.59 -4.81 -14.85
C ASN A 133 -20.86 -3.58 -13.95
N ASP A 134 -19.96 -3.31 -13.02
CA ASP A 134 -20.00 -2.14 -12.14
C ASP A 134 -19.30 -0.91 -12.75
N PHE A 135 -18.88 -0.97 -14.01
CA PHE A 135 -18.12 0.09 -14.67
C PHE A 135 -18.78 1.46 -14.54
N LYS A 136 -20.11 1.52 -14.73
CA LYS A 136 -20.87 2.76 -14.60
C LYS A 136 -20.80 3.37 -13.18
N ASN A 137 -20.71 2.55 -12.15
CA ASN A 137 -20.57 3.05 -10.77
C ASN A 137 -19.21 3.72 -10.57
N ILE A 138 -18.14 3.10 -11.08
CA ILE A 138 -16.81 3.72 -11.04
C ILE A 138 -16.83 5.05 -11.80
N GLU A 139 -17.29 5.06 -13.04
CA GLU A 139 -17.29 6.25 -13.88
C GLU A 139 -18.03 7.42 -13.22
N ARG A 140 -19.26 7.19 -12.74
CA ARG A 140 -20.04 8.20 -12.00
C ARG A 140 -19.33 8.67 -10.72
N PHE A 141 -18.69 7.75 -10.00
CA PHE A 141 -17.93 8.09 -8.81
C PHE A 141 -16.71 8.96 -9.15
N LEU A 142 -15.97 8.62 -10.20
CA LEU A 142 -14.80 9.37 -10.63
C LEU A 142 -15.15 10.76 -11.16
N ASP A 143 -16.27 10.90 -11.86
CA ASP A 143 -16.80 12.21 -12.25
C ASP A 143 -17.02 13.12 -11.03
N ARG A 144 -17.65 12.60 -9.99
CA ARG A 144 -17.85 13.33 -8.74
C ARG A 144 -16.56 13.56 -7.97
N LEU A 145 -15.71 12.53 -7.88
CA LEU A 145 -14.39 12.63 -7.25
C LEU A 145 -13.59 13.77 -7.86
N ARG A 146 -13.58 13.89 -9.20
CA ARG A 146 -12.90 14.97 -9.90
C ARG A 146 -13.36 16.35 -9.42
N MET A 147 -14.65 16.54 -9.19
CA MET A 147 -15.19 17.82 -8.69
C MET A 147 -14.73 18.10 -7.24
N VAL A 148 -14.73 17.06 -6.40
CA VAL A 148 -14.33 17.17 -4.97
C VAL A 148 -12.83 17.48 -4.82
N ILE A 149 -12.00 17.00 -5.74
CA ILE A 149 -10.53 17.17 -5.66
C ILE A 149 -9.98 18.25 -6.61
N MET A 150 -10.82 18.89 -7.45
CA MET A 150 -10.39 19.85 -8.49
C MET A 150 -9.46 20.96 -8.01
N GLU A 151 -9.58 21.39 -6.77
CA GLU A 151 -8.69 22.41 -6.19
C GLU A 151 -7.39 21.84 -5.59
N LYS A 152 -7.19 20.52 -5.69
CA LYS A 152 -6.18 19.83 -4.89
C LYS A 152 -5.61 18.67 -5.69
N VAL A 153 -4.35 18.77 -6.09
CA VAL A 153 -3.64 17.67 -6.74
C VAL A 153 -3.43 16.54 -5.72
N ILE A 154 -4.42 15.65 -5.59
CA ILE A 154 -4.32 14.43 -4.80
C ILE A 154 -4.11 13.28 -5.78
N MET A 155 -3.02 12.53 -5.61
CA MET A 155 -2.77 11.33 -6.39
C MET A 155 -3.74 10.23 -5.98
N ASN A 156 -4.37 9.56 -6.94
CA ASN A 156 -5.29 8.47 -6.70
C ASN A 156 -4.81 7.22 -7.43
N ALA A 157 -5.06 6.06 -6.82
CA ALA A 157 -4.77 4.76 -7.39
C ALA A 157 -5.96 3.82 -7.21
N ILE A 158 -6.28 3.01 -8.22
CA ILE A 158 -7.35 2.01 -8.16
C ILE A 158 -6.76 0.61 -8.29
N GLU A 159 -7.10 -0.26 -7.33
CA GLU A 159 -6.74 -1.67 -7.35
C GLU A 159 -7.95 -2.52 -7.73
N PHE A 160 -7.90 -3.09 -8.93
CA PHE A 160 -8.86 -4.08 -9.39
C PHE A 160 -8.49 -5.48 -8.89
N ARG A 161 -9.49 -6.30 -8.59
CA ARG A 161 -9.33 -7.66 -8.07
C ARG A 161 -10.11 -8.72 -8.82
N HIS A 162 -10.72 -8.37 -9.94
CA HIS A 162 -11.46 -9.29 -10.79
C HIS A 162 -10.92 -9.28 -12.22
N PRO A 163 -10.76 -10.44 -12.89
CA PRO A 163 -10.16 -10.53 -14.22
C PRO A 163 -10.96 -9.82 -15.32
N SER A 164 -12.26 -9.59 -15.12
CA SER A 164 -13.10 -8.88 -16.09
C SER A 164 -12.63 -7.44 -16.37
N TRP A 165 -11.81 -6.86 -15.50
CA TRP A 165 -11.23 -5.54 -15.69
C TRP A 165 -10.05 -5.50 -16.66
N LYS A 166 -9.54 -6.66 -17.12
CA LYS A 166 -8.45 -6.78 -18.09
C LYS A 166 -8.93 -6.49 -19.53
N THR A 167 -9.51 -5.33 -19.74
CA THR A 167 -9.99 -4.84 -21.04
C THR A 167 -9.55 -3.39 -21.23
N GLU A 168 -9.60 -2.89 -22.45
CA GLU A 168 -9.11 -1.56 -22.80
C GLU A 168 -9.90 -0.43 -22.13
N GLY A 169 -11.23 -0.55 -22.05
CA GLY A 169 -12.11 0.48 -21.50
C GLY A 169 -11.72 0.99 -20.10
N PRO A 170 -11.47 0.11 -19.11
CA PRO A 170 -11.00 0.51 -17.77
C PRO A 170 -9.68 1.30 -17.81
N TRP A 171 -8.75 0.93 -18.67
CA TRP A 171 -7.46 1.63 -18.77
C TRP A 171 -7.63 3.02 -19.36
N GLU A 172 -8.43 3.18 -20.40
CA GLU A 172 -8.75 4.48 -21.00
C GLU A 172 -9.50 5.38 -19.99
N MET A 173 -10.42 4.82 -19.22
CA MET A 173 -11.07 5.54 -18.13
C MET A 173 -10.05 6.05 -17.11
N LEU A 174 -9.13 5.20 -16.60
CA LEU A 174 -8.12 5.64 -15.64
C LEU A 174 -7.18 6.71 -16.21
N LYS A 175 -6.81 6.60 -17.48
CA LYS A 175 -6.03 7.64 -18.19
C LYS A 175 -6.80 8.96 -18.24
N HIS A 176 -8.09 8.92 -18.60
CA HIS A 176 -8.95 10.11 -18.67
C HIS A 176 -9.02 10.85 -17.31
N TYR A 177 -9.14 10.11 -16.21
CA TYR A 177 -9.18 10.70 -14.87
C TYR A 177 -7.80 10.89 -14.24
N ASN A 178 -6.72 10.56 -14.95
CA ASN A 178 -5.34 10.68 -14.45
C ASN A 178 -5.09 9.90 -13.14
N ILE A 179 -5.59 8.67 -13.09
CA ILE A 179 -5.55 7.77 -11.92
C ILE A 179 -4.61 6.60 -12.22
N ALA A 180 -3.77 6.22 -11.26
CA ALA A 180 -2.88 5.08 -11.42
C ALA A 180 -3.63 3.75 -11.31
N ALA A 181 -3.45 2.87 -12.28
CA ALA A 181 -3.75 1.45 -12.11
C ALA A 181 -2.76 0.85 -11.12
N VAL A 182 -3.25 0.20 -10.05
CA VAL A 182 -2.37 -0.48 -9.10
C VAL A 182 -1.83 -1.75 -9.74
N ILE A 183 -0.52 -1.89 -9.73
CA ILE A 183 0.20 -3.07 -10.20
C ILE A 183 0.50 -3.94 -8.98
N THR A 184 0.16 -5.22 -9.03
CA THR A 184 0.26 -6.09 -7.86
C THR A 184 1.11 -7.32 -8.12
N ASP A 185 1.86 -7.74 -7.10
CA ASP A 185 2.36 -9.11 -6.98
C ASP A 185 1.48 -9.87 -5.99
N SER A 186 0.82 -10.90 -6.47
CA SER A 186 -0.07 -11.73 -5.67
C SER A 186 -0.28 -13.09 -6.34
N PRO A 187 -0.49 -14.16 -5.57
CA PRO A 187 -0.84 -15.44 -6.15
C PRO A 187 -2.19 -15.36 -6.84
N SER A 188 -2.31 -16.04 -7.96
CA SER A 188 -3.61 -16.27 -8.58
C SER A 188 -4.38 -17.28 -7.73
N LYS A 189 -5.52 -16.84 -7.20
CA LYS A 189 -6.51 -17.73 -6.56
C LYS A 189 -7.80 -17.67 -7.37
N GLU A 190 -8.58 -18.74 -7.37
CA GLU A 190 -9.72 -18.95 -8.27
C GLU A 190 -10.70 -17.76 -8.32
N ASN A 191 -10.93 -17.10 -7.20
CA ASN A 191 -11.84 -15.94 -7.10
C ASN A 191 -11.14 -14.63 -6.71
N LEU A 192 -9.81 -14.59 -6.78
CA LEU A 192 -9.01 -13.44 -6.38
C LEU A 192 -7.86 -13.28 -7.37
N GLN A 193 -8.16 -12.67 -8.51
CA GLN A 193 -7.14 -12.38 -9.52
C GLN A 193 -6.78 -10.90 -9.47
N PHE A 194 -5.55 -10.65 -9.11
CA PHE A 194 -4.96 -9.33 -9.14
C PHE A 194 -4.42 -9.02 -10.53
N LEU A 195 -4.39 -7.74 -10.88
CA LEU A 195 -3.81 -7.31 -12.14
C LEU A 195 -2.31 -7.11 -11.94
N SER A 196 -1.53 -8.08 -12.40
CA SER A 196 -0.05 -8.05 -12.35
C SER A 196 0.60 -7.48 -13.61
N ASP A 197 -0.22 -7.12 -14.61
CA ASP A 197 0.27 -6.53 -15.85
C ASP A 197 0.75 -5.10 -15.59
N VAL A 198 1.86 -4.73 -16.23
CA VAL A 198 2.42 -3.37 -16.12
C VAL A 198 1.63 -2.45 -17.01
N ILE A 199 0.66 -1.75 -16.43
CA ILE A 199 -0.17 -0.77 -17.14
C ILE A 199 0.04 0.59 -16.47
N VAL A 200 0.61 1.54 -17.22
CA VAL A 200 0.78 2.93 -16.78
C VAL A 200 -0.38 3.75 -17.32
N THR A 201 -1.22 4.26 -16.43
CA THR A 201 -2.42 5.04 -16.78
C THR A 201 -2.28 6.53 -16.42
N THR A 202 -1.20 6.93 -15.76
CA THR A 202 -0.86 8.33 -15.49
C THR A 202 0.66 8.51 -15.46
N GLU A 203 1.14 9.64 -15.92
CA GLU A 203 2.55 10.02 -15.80
C GLU A 203 2.92 10.58 -14.42
N ASN A 204 1.95 10.91 -13.57
CA ASN A 204 2.20 11.55 -12.28
C ASN A 204 2.79 10.58 -11.27
N HIS A 205 2.26 9.37 -11.18
CA HIS A 205 2.77 8.37 -10.26
C HIS A 205 2.42 6.94 -10.70
N SER A 206 3.20 5.98 -10.21
CA SER A 206 2.86 4.56 -10.20
C SER A 206 2.58 4.08 -8.78
N TYR A 207 1.78 3.02 -8.67
CA TYR A 207 1.42 2.42 -7.40
C TYR A 207 1.55 0.90 -7.48
N ILE A 208 2.43 0.32 -6.67
CA ILE A 208 2.78 -1.10 -6.73
C ILE A 208 2.59 -1.69 -5.35
N ARG A 209 1.96 -2.87 -5.28
CA ARG A 209 1.71 -3.57 -4.02
C ARG A 209 2.17 -5.02 -4.13
N PHE A 210 2.99 -5.43 -3.17
CA PHE A 210 3.40 -6.81 -2.97
C PHE A 210 2.53 -7.42 -1.89
N HIS A 211 1.55 -8.23 -2.28
CA HIS A 211 0.60 -8.77 -1.31
C HIS A 211 1.14 -10.02 -0.62
N ASP A 212 1.36 -11.09 -1.40
CA ASP A 212 1.71 -12.40 -0.86
C ASP A 212 1.85 -13.40 -2.01
N ARG A 213 2.71 -14.40 -1.86
CA ARG A 213 2.77 -15.60 -2.72
C ARG A 213 2.52 -16.87 -1.92
N ASN A 214 2.04 -16.73 -0.70
CA ASN A 214 1.86 -17.85 0.20
C ASN A 214 0.80 -18.83 -0.30
N THR A 215 1.20 -20.09 -0.45
CA THR A 215 0.34 -21.22 -0.78
C THR A 215 0.32 -22.29 0.32
N LYS A 216 1.13 -22.13 1.37
CA LYS A 216 1.40 -23.16 2.38
C LYS A 216 1.00 -22.75 3.80
N SER A 217 1.17 -21.49 4.17
CA SER A 217 0.84 -21.01 5.50
C SER A 217 -0.67 -20.81 5.67
N HIS A 218 -1.17 -21.11 6.85
CA HIS A 218 -2.55 -20.82 7.25
C HIS A 218 -2.81 -19.30 7.37
N TYR A 219 -1.73 -18.52 7.57
CA TYR A 219 -1.83 -17.09 7.76
C TYR A 219 -1.78 -16.33 6.44
N TRP A 220 -2.65 -15.33 6.29
CA TRP A 220 -2.61 -14.41 5.18
C TRP A 220 -1.38 -13.50 5.28
N TYR A 221 -0.79 -13.14 4.12
CA TYR A 221 0.37 -12.25 4.03
C TYR A 221 1.65 -12.79 4.67
N ASP A 222 1.77 -14.11 4.80
CA ASP A 222 2.93 -14.84 5.33
C ASP A 222 3.80 -15.39 4.20
N HIS A 223 4.45 -14.50 3.47
CA HIS A 223 5.44 -14.84 2.45
C HIS A 223 6.63 -13.90 2.52
N LEU A 224 7.79 -14.42 2.84
CA LEU A 224 9.05 -13.69 2.70
C LEU A 224 9.56 -13.88 1.26
N TYR A 225 9.47 -12.83 0.46
CA TYR A 225 10.03 -12.84 -0.90
C TYR A 225 11.53 -13.07 -0.88
N SER A 226 12.01 -14.00 -1.69
CA SER A 226 13.43 -14.15 -1.97
C SER A 226 13.94 -13.03 -2.88
N LYS A 227 15.27 -12.82 -2.91
CA LYS A 227 15.88 -11.86 -3.83
C LYS A 227 15.63 -12.22 -5.30
N GLU A 228 15.57 -13.51 -5.60
CA GLU A 228 15.26 -14.06 -6.93
C GLU A 228 13.83 -13.69 -7.36
N GLU A 229 12.86 -13.76 -6.45
CA GLU A 229 11.47 -13.35 -6.72
C GLU A 229 11.33 -11.83 -6.90
N LEU A 230 12.13 -11.04 -6.18
CA LEU A 230 12.13 -9.58 -6.28
C LEU A 230 12.86 -9.06 -7.54
N LYS A 231 13.86 -9.77 -8.04
CA LYS A 231 14.71 -9.32 -9.16
C LYS A 231 13.91 -8.94 -10.43
N PRO A 232 12.94 -9.72 -10.93
CA PRO A 232 12.13 -9.32 -12.08
C PRO A 232 11.32 -8.04 -11.83
N TRP A 233 10.96 -7.78 -10.58
CA TRP A 233 10.23 -6.58 -10.20
C TRP A 233 11.11 -5.33 -10.20
N VAL A 234 12.39 -5.45 -9.87
CA VAL A 234 13.35 -4.34 -10.03
C VAL A 234 13.40 -3.87 -11.48
N GLU A 235 13.43 -4.81 -12.43
CA GLU A 235 13.43 -4.50 -13.86
C GLU A 235 12.10 -3.83 -14.30
N LYS A 236 10.95 -4.39 -13.87
CA LYS A 236 9.62 -3.79 -14.15
C LYS A 236 9.52 -2.37 -13.60
N VAL A 237 9.92 -2.16 -12.36
CA VAL A 237 9.90 -0.83 -11.72
C VAL A 237 10.83 0.14 -12.42
N SER A 238 11.99 -0.31 -12.87
CA SER A 238 12.91 0.51 -13.67
C SER A 238 12.29 0.96 -15.00
N GLN A 239 11.50 0.11 -15.65
CA GLN A 239 10.77 0.48 -16.88
C GLN A 239 9.63 1.48 -16.59
N ILE A 240 8.86 1.27 -15.53
CA ILE A 240 7.79 2.17 -15.10
C ILE A 240 8.38 3.55 -14.76
N ARG A 241 9.57 3.59 -14.15
CA ARG A 241 10.29 4.80 -13.76
C ARG A 241 10.58 5.75 -14.91
N LYS A 242 10.67 5.24 -16.11
CA LYS A 242 10.86 6.06 -17.32
C LYS A 242 9.57 6.76 -17.77
N GLN A 243 8.42 6.35 -17.24
CA GLN A 243 7.09 6.79 -17.67
C GLN A 243 6.36 7.61 -16.60
N THR A 244 6.81 7.59 -15.33
CA THR A 244 6.12 8.26 -14.24
C THR A 244 7.08 9.07 -13.37
N LYS A 245 6.57 10.13 -12.72
CA LYS A 245 7.36 11.09 -11.92
C LYS A 245 7.65 10.58 -10.50
N VAL A 246 6.72 9.82 -9.92
CA VAL A 246 6.79 9.31 -8.54
C VAL A 246 6.44 7.83 -8.53
N HIS A 247 7.22 7.03 -7.78
CA HIS A 247 7.03 5.58 -7.67
C HIS A 247 6.72 5.19 -6.24
N ARG A 248 5.52 4.64 -6.01
CA ARG A 248 5.08 4.17 -4.71
C ARG A 248 5.03 2.65 -4.71
N VAL A 249 5.78 2.05 -3.80
CA VAL A 249 5.89 0.58 -3.67
C VAL A 249 5.61 0.22 -2.22
N TYR A 250 4.60 -0.61 -1.99
CA TYR A 250 4.20 -1.02 -0.66
C TYR A 250 4.18 -2.54 -0.51
N PHE A 251 4.90 -3.01 0.50
CA PHE A 251 4.92 -4.40 0.88
C PHE A 251 3.82 -4.68 1.90
N ASN A 252 2.87 -5.53 1.50
CA ASN A 252 1.70 -5.93 2.31
C ASN A 252 1.82 -7.36 2.86
N ASN A 253 2.91 -8.05 2.62
CA ASN A 253 3.27 -9.33 3.21
C ASN A 253 3.73 -9.15 4.66
N HIS A 254 2.86 -8.59 5.49
CA HIS A 254 3.22 -8.00 6.79
C HIS A 254 3.42 -9.01 7.91
N TYR A 255 2.95 -10.28 7.77
CA TYR A 255 3.05 -11.28 8.81
C TYR A 255 4.51 -11.50 9.23
N GLY A 256 4.76 -11.51 10.56
CA GLY A 256 6.09 -11.76 11.12
C GLY A 256 7.18 -10.77 10.72
N GLY A 257 6.84 -9.59 10.18
CA GLY A 257 7.82 -8.59 9.76
C GLY A 257 8.39 -8.79 8.35
N ASN A 258 7.92 -9.77 7.59
CA ASN A 258 8.37 -10.03 6.21
C ASN A 258 8.41 -8.77 5.35
N ALA A 259 7.38 -7.91 5.46
CA ALA A 259 7.25 -6.68 4.70
C ALA A 259 8.43 -5.70 4.91
N VAL A 260 8.89 -5.56 6.15
CA VAL A 260 10.00 -4.63 6.47
C VAL A 260 11.29 -5.08 5.79
N VAL A 261 11.59 -6.36 5.89
CA VAL A 261 12.81 -6.93 5.30
C VAL A 261 12.78 -6.78 3.78
N ASN A 262 11.67 -7.19 3.17
CA ASN A 262 11.53 -7.10 1.71
C ASN A 262 11.53 -5.66 1.20
N ALA A 263 10.92 -4.71 1.94
CA ALA A 263 10.95 -3.30 1.56
C ALA A 263 12.39 -2.73 1.58
N LEU A 264 13.18 -3.04 2.60
CA LEU A 264 14.59 -2.60 2.68
C LEU A 264 15.46 -3.29 1.61
N GLN A 265 15.34 -4.61 1.43
CA GLN A 265 16.02 -5.35 0.38
C GLN A 265 15.68 -4.80 -1.02
N PHE A 266 14.41 -4.52 -1.28
CA PHE A 266 13.97 -3.98 -2.56
C PHE A 266 14.51 -2.57 -2.81
N ARG A 267 14.58 -1.72 -1.77
CA ARG A 267 15.23 -0.40 -1.86
C ARG A 267 16.71 -0.53 -2.27
N GLU A 268 17.46 -1.42 -1.64
CA GLU A 268 18.85 -1.70 -2.00
C GLU A 268 18.95 -2.18 -3.45
N MET A 269 18.13 -3.16 -3.85
CA MET A 269 18.11 -3.72 -5.20
C MET A 269 17.72 -2.69 -6.29
N THR A 270 16.97 -1.66 -5.95
CA THR A 270 16.63 -0.54 -6.86
C THR A 270 17.71 0.54 -6.93
N GLY A 271 18.85 0.32 -6.27
CA GLY A 271 20.03 1.19 -6.30
C GLY A 271 20.05 2.29 -5.23
N ALA A 272 19.16 2.23 -4.23
CA ALA A 272 19.25 3.12 -3.08
C ALA A 272 20.37 2.66 -2.14
N GLN A 273 21.22 3.59 -1.72
CA GLN A 273 22.21 3.32 -0.69
C GLN A 273 21.51 3.28 0.68
N LEU A 274 21.58 2.14 1.36
CA LEU A 274 21.09 2.00 2.72
C LEU A 274 22.04 2.65 3.72
N SER A 275 21.49 3.29 4.74
CA SER A 275 22.25 3.75 5.90
C SER A 275 22.77 2.56 6.73
N ASP A 276 23.73 2.82 7.62
CA ASP A 276 24.24 1.78 8.54
C ASP A 276 23.15 1.19 9.42
N SER A 277 22.17 2.00 9.85
CA SER A 277 21.04 1.52 10.64
C SER A 277 20.11 0.61 9.84
N GLU A 278 19.82 0.96 8.58
CA GLU A 278 19.02 0.14 7.68
C GLU A 278 19.72 -1.18 7.33
N THR A 279 21.01 -1.11 7.05
CA THR A 279 21.84 -2.31 6.81
C THR A 279 21.86 -3.25 8.02
N ARG A 280 21.98 -2.70 9.24
CA ARG A 280 21.90 -3.51 10.46
C ARG A 280 20.50 -4.11 10.66
N ALA A 281 19.43 -3.37 10.37
CA ALA A 281 18.08 -3.88 10.47
C ALA A 281 17.82 -5.05 9.50
N VAL A 282 18.30 -4.97 8.26
CA VAL A 282 18.21 -6.08 7.30
C VAL A 282 18.96 -7.31 7.82
N LYS A 283 20.20 -7.15 8.23
CA LYS A 283 21.02 -8.28 8.74
C LYS A 283 20.40 -8.92 9.98
N HIS A 284 19.91 -8.11 10.91
CA HIS A 284 19.22 -8.61 12.11
C HIS A 284 18.01 -9.46 11.75
N ALA A 285 17.16 -8.95 10.86
CA ALA A 285 15.96 -9.66 10.43
C ALA A 285 16.28 -10.94 9.63
N GLU A 286 17.29 -10.90 8.75
CA GLU A 286 17.75 -12.10 8.01
C GLU A 286 18.26 -13.18 8.99
N THR A 287 19.00 -12.79 10.03
CA THR A 287 19.45 -13.72 11.10
C THR A 287 18.24 -14.28 11.85
N TYR A 288 17.32 -13.44 12.30
CA TYR A 288 16.10 -13.85 12.98
C TYR A 288 15.29 -14.89 12.19
N PHE A 289 15.05 -14.65 10.88
CA PHE A 289 14.34 -15.62 10.05
C PHE A 289 15.11 -16.93 9.83
N SER A 290 16.43 -16.85 9.72
CA SER A 290 17.28 -18.04 9.59
C SER A 290 17.19 -18.94 10.83
N GLU A 291 17.25 -18.35 12.03
CA GLU A 291 17.14 -19.05 13.31
C GLU A 291 15.75 -19.67 13.48
N GLN A 292 14.68 -18.95 13.15
CA GLN A 292 13.30 -19.48 13.17
C GLN A 292 13.12 -20.66 12.22
N GLN A 293 13.74 -20.64 11.04
CA GLN A 293 13.68 -21.76 10.10
C GLN A 293 14.45 -22.99 10.60
N GLN A 294 15.58 -22.79 11.28
CA GLN A 294 16.33 -23.89 11.87
C GLN A 294 15.55 -24.54 13.02
N GLN A 295 14.92 -23.74 13.88
CA GLN A 295 14.10 -24.25 14.98
C GLN A 295 12.92 -25.09 14.50
N LYS A 296 12.19 -24.64 13.47
CA LYS A 296 11.07 -25.38 12.83
C LYS A 296 11.48 -26.68 12.14
N ARG A 297 12.77 -26.94 11.91
CA ARG A 297 13.29 -28.21 11.34
C ARG A 297 13.69 -29.21 12.43
N LEU A 298 13.86 -28.73 13.66
CA LEU A 298 14.24 -29.55 14.80
C LEU A 298 13.02 -30.06 15.61
N ASP A 299 11.90 -29.33 15.49
CA ASP A 299 10.58 -29.72 16.01
C ASP A 299 9.83 -30.60 15.00
#